data_97ce59574ae38cab4817264c6a8980ed
#
_entry.id   97ce59574ae38cab4817264c6a8980ed
#
_cell.length_a   1.000
_cell.length_b   1.000
_cell.length_c   1.000
_cell.angle_alpha   90.00
_cell.angle_beta   90.00
_cell.angle_gamma   90.00
#
_symmetry.space_group_name_H-M   'P 1'
#
loop_
_entity.id
_entity.type
_entity.pdbx_description
1 polymer ?
#
loop_
_entity_poly.entity_id
_entity_poly.type
_entity_poly.pdbx_seq_one_letter_code
_entity_poly.pdbx_strand_id
1 'polypeptide(L)'
;MDFTVKTDKNDYFKCSMYYMRRYFGLRETLLLAFLLLAGVLLYVFTGMILILIFFGITCAVLVFTLILFLWTSISGYKHETVKQGIAVHKIHFGEEAMRVGFYSKTGELLLEEEYDYKKIEAVAVKKNFVFIYAGVAIFFYFFRKKIGDTEFAELIDFLRNHLEQSKFRFKQVKRMFPKKKKITFDNIPTKKQ
;
A
#
# COMPACT_ATOMS: atom_id res chain seq x y z
N MET A 1 -22.95 2.45 2.93
CA MET A 1 -22.31 1.15 3.22
C MET A 1 -21.34 1.35 4.36
N ASP A 2 -21.41 0.54 5.41
CA ASP A 2 -20.68 0.78 6.65
C ASP A 2 -19.74 -0.38 7.00
N PHE A 3 -18.51 -0.04 7.36
CA PHE A 3 -17.50 -1.02 7.79
C PHE A 3 -16.88 -0.60 9.12
N THR A 4 -16.66 -1.59 9.96
CA THR A 4 -15.90 -1.41 11.19
C THR A 4 -14.59 -2.19 11.10
N VAL A 5 -13.47 -1.48 11.09
CA VAL A 5 -12.13 -2.05 10.97
C VAL A 5 -11.35 -1.78 12.26
N LYS A 6 -10.93 -2.85 12.93
CA LYS A 6 -10.03 -2.72 14.09
C LYS A 6 -8.60 -2.47 13.62
N THR A 7 -7.94 -1.51 14.26
CA THR A 7 -6.52 -1.21 13.99
C THR A 7 -5.65 -2.35 14.49
N ASP A 8 -5.10 -3.13 13.55
CA ASP A 8 -4.23 -4.28 13.82
C ASP A 8 -2.83 -4.02 13.27
N LYS A 9 -1.80 -4.24 14.07
CA LYS A 9 -0.40 -3.99 13.71
C LYS A 9 0.03 -4.76 12.46
N ASN A 10 -0.36 -6.03 12.37
CA ASN A 10 0.05 -6.88 11.25
C ASN A 10 -0.62 -6.44 9.94
N ASP A 11 -1.88 -6.03 10.01
CA ASP A 11 -2.63 -5.60 8.84
C ASP A 11 -2.20 -4.22 8.37
N TYR A 12 -1.93 -3.31 9.30
CA TYR A 12 -1.29 -2.02 9.01
C TYR A 12 0.04 -2.21 8.28
N PHE A 13 0.88 -3.10 8.81
CA PHE A 13 2.19 -3.38 8.23
C PHE A 13 2.08 -4.03 6.84
N LYS A 14 1.15 -4.97 6.63
CA LYS A 14 0.89 -5.58 5.31
C LYS A 14 0.47 -4.54 4.28
N CYS A 15 -0.41 -3.60 4.67
CA CYS A 15 -0.85 -2.52 3.78
C CYS A 15 0.31 -1.60 3.41
N SER A 16 1.07 -1.16 4.41
CA SER A 16 2.25 -0.31 4.24
C SER A 16 3.32 -0.98 3.36
N MET A 17 3.64 -2.25 3.63
CA MET A 17 4.60 -3.03 2.82
C MET A 17 4.11 -3.28 1.40
N TYR A 18 2.80 -3.47 1.20
CA TYR A 18 2.23 -3.60 -0.13
C TYR A 18 2.41 -2.30 -0.94
N TYR A 19 2.17 -1.15 -0.30
CA TYR A 19 2.40 0.16 -0.91
C TYR A 19 3.87 0.33 -1.31
N MET A 20 4.79 0.07 -0.38
CA MET A 20 6.24 0.13 -0.65
C MET A 20 6.64 -0.77 -1.82
N ARG A 21 6.23 -2.04 -1.81
CA ARG A 21 6.55 -2.99 -2.89
C ARG A 21 6.04 -2.54 -4.25
N ARG A 22 5.02 -1.70 -4.30
CA ARG A 22 4.49 -1.14 -5.55
C ARG A 22 5.27 0.08 -6.02
N TYR A 23 5.77 0.90 -5.10
CA TYR A 23 6.64 2.03 -5.43
C TYR A 23 8.08 1.59 -5.73
N PHE A 24 8.63 0.71 -4.91
CA PHE A 24 9.92 0.06 -5.13
C PHE A 24 9.69 -1.30 -5.79
N GLY A 25 9.34 -1.28 -7.08
CA GLY A 25 9.00 -2.49 -7.81
C GLY A 25 10.21 -3.40 -8.06
N LEU A 26 9.93 -4.59 -8.61
CA LEU A 26 10.96 -5.56 -9.00
C LEU A 26 12.02 -4.94 -9.96
N ARG A 27 11.61 -3.93 -10.75
CA ARG A 27 12.49 -3.23 -11.69
C ARG A 27 13.59 -2.45 -10.97
N GLU A 28 13.22 -1.68 -9.94
CA GLU A 28 14.16 -0.87 -9.16
C GLU A 28 15.13 -1.78 -8.41
N THR A 29 14.63 -2.89 -7.86
CA THR A 29 15.46 -3.90 -7.21
C THR A 29 16.42 -4.58 -8.18
N LEU A 30 15.96 -4.95 -9.39
CA LEU A 30 16.80 -5.55 -10.43
C LEU A 30 17.81 -4.56 -10.98
N LEU A 31 17.43 -3.31 -11.21
CA LEU A 31 18.31 -2.26 -11.68
C LEU A 31 19.43 -2.01 -10.66
N LEU A 32 19.08 -2.03 -9.38
CA LEU A 32 20.03 -1.92 -8.29
C LEU A 32 21.01 -3.10 -8.24
N ALA A 33 20.50 -4.33 -8.30
CA ALA A 33 21.32 -5.53 -8.32
C ALA A 33 22.25 -5.53 -9.55
N PHE A 34 21.77 -5.06 -10.70
CA PHE A 34 22.57 -4.91 -11.90
C PHE A 34 23.69 -3.85 -11.74
N LEU A 35 23.36 -2.69 -11.17
CA LEU A 35 24.35 -1.65 -10.87
C LEU A 35 25.44 -2.16 -9.90
N LEU A 36 25.05 -2.87 -8.85
CA LEU A 36 25.98 -3.47 -7.90
C LEU A 36 26.93 -4.46 -8.60
N LEU A 37 26.36 -5.37 -9.42
CA LEU A 37 27.16 -6.32 -10.18
C LEU A 37 28.12 -5.63 -11.15
N ALA A 38 27.64 -4.63 -11.89
CA ALA A 38 28.46 -3.85 -12.80
C ALA A 38 29.61 -3.14 -12.10
N GLY A 39 29.37 -2.61 -10.87
CA GLY A 39 30.41 -1.99 -10.07
C GLY A 39 31.48 -2.94 -9.59
N VAL A 40 31.09 -4.13 -9.16
CA VAL A 40 32.04 -5.16 -8.78
C VAL A 40 32.90 -5.57 -9.99
N LEU A 41 32.29 -5.78 -11.14
CA LEU A 41 33.01 -6.10 -12.38
C LEU A 41 33.99 -4.98 -12.78
N LEU A 42 33.54 -3.73 -12.76
CA LEU A 42 34.39 -2.57 -13.05
C LEU A 42 35.58 -2.52 -12.09
N TYR A 43 35.39 -2.78 -10.81
CA TYR A 43 36.46 -2.83 -9.83
C TYR A 43 37.47 -3.94 -10.18
N VAL A 44 37.00 -5.14 -10.51
CA VAL A 44 37.86 -6.27 -10.87
C VAL A 44 38.72 -5.96 -12.11
N PHE A 45 38.13 -5.27 -13.11
CA PHE A 45 38.85 -4.91 -14.34
C PHE A 45 39.80 -3.70 -14.21
N THR A 46 39.45 -2.72 -13.37
CA THR A 46 40.20 -1.45 -13.28
C THR A 46 41.08 -1.37 -12.05
N GLY A 47 40.84 -2.14 -11.01
CA GLY A 47 41.55 -2.07 -9.72
C GLY A 47 41.28 -0.76 -8.96
N MET A 48 40.37 0.10 -9.46
CA MET A 48 40.14 1.42 -8.86
C MET A 48 39.28 1.32 -7.58
N ILE A 49 39.92 1.52 -6.42
CA ILE A 49 39.25 1.45 -5.11
C ILE A 49 38.11 2.47 -4.95
N LEU A 50 38.14 3.58 -5.69
CA LEU A 50 37.07 4.58 -5.72
C LEU A 50 35.72 4.00 -6.19
N ILE A 51 35.73 3.01 -7.07
CA ILE A 51 34.54 2.33 -7.56
C ILE A 51 33.88 1.57 -6.41
N LEU A 52 34.67 0.86 -5.60
CA LEU A 52 34.17 0.13 -4.42
C LEU A 52 33.57 1.08 -3.37
N ILE A 53 34.24 2.21 -3.13
CA ILE A 53 33.74 3.23 -2.18
C ILE A 53 32.38 3.78 -2.66
N PHE A 54 32.26 4.14 -3.94
CA PHE A 54 31.01 4.65 -4.51
C PHE A 54 29.87 3.64 -4.37
N PHE A 55 30.14 2.36 -4.67
CA PHE A 55 29.14 1.31 -4.52
C PHE A 55 28.79 1.03 -3.06
N GLY A 56 29.76 1.07 -2.16
CA GLY A 56 29.53 0.96 -0.72
C GLY A 56 28.59 2.05 -0.19
N ILE A 57 28.80 3.30 -0.60
CA ILE A 57 27.94 4.43 -0.25
C ILE A 57 26.53 4.21 -0.83
N THR A 58 26.41 3.77 -2.08
CA THR A 58 25.11 3.53 -2.70
C THR A 58 24.32 2.43 -1.96
N CYS A 59 24.98 1.33 -1.59
CA CYS A 59 24.39 0.29 -0.76
C CYS A 59 23.93 0.82 0.60
N ALA A 60 24.77 1.62 1.26
CA ALA A 60 24.45 2.19 2.57
C ALA A 60 23.21 3.10 2.49
N VAL A 61 23.10 3.95 1.46
CA VAL A 61 21.92 4.81 1.23
C VAL A 61 20.65 3.99 1.04
N LEU A 62 20.74 2.87 0.32
CA LEU A 62 19.58 2.00 0.10
C LEU A 62 19.12 1.29 1.36
N VAL A 63 20.06 0.72 2.10
CA VAL A 63 19.76 0.09 3.40
C VAL A 63 19.15 1.12 4.34
N PHE A 64 19.71 2.32 4.39
CA PHE A 64 19.19 3.42 5.19
C PHE A 64 17.76 3.81 4.77
N THR A 65 17.48 3.89 3.47
CA THR A 65 16.14 4.18 2.96
C THR A 65 15.13 3.11 3.37
N LEU A 66 15.50 1.83 3.32
CA LEU A 66 14.66 0.73 3.79
C LEU A 66 14.40 0.82 5.31
N ILE A 67 15.44 1.11 6.09
CA ILE A 67 15.32 1.30 7.55
C ILE A 67 14.39 2.48 7.86
N LEU A 68 14.55 3.61 7.18
CA LEU A 68 13.66 4.77 7.35
C LEU A 68 12.22 4.43 7.03
N PHE A 69 11.97 3.66 5.98
CA PHE A 69 10.63 3.26 5.62
C PHE A 69 10.00 2.35 6.70
N LEU A 70 10.76 1.35 7.16
CA LEU A 70 10.30 0.48 8.26
C LEU A 70 10.02 1.29 9.53
N TRP A 71 10.93 2.22 9.85
CA TRP A 71 10.76 3.12 10.99
C TRP A 71 9.50 3.99 10.85
N THR A 72 9.28 4.62 9.70
CA THR A 72 8.08 5.46 9.46
C THR A 72 6.80 4.64 9.54
N SER A 73 6.79 3.41 9.03
CA SER A 73 5.63 2.50 9.11
C SER A 73 5.33 2.10 10.57
N ILE A 74 6.35 1.77 11.36
CA ILE A 74 6.19 1.42 12.78
C ILE A 74 5.79 2.65 13.59
N SER A 75 6.41 3.79 13.31
CA SER A 75 6.14 5.05 13.99
C SER A 75 4.72 5.55 13.69
N GLY A 76 4.26 5.43 12.44
CA GLY A 76 2.90 5.75 12.03
C GLY A 76 1.86 4.92 12.80
N TYR A 77 2.04 3.61 12.86
CA TYR A 77 1.17 2.74 13.65
C TYR A 77 1.15 3.13 15.13
N LYS A 78 2.32 3.36 15.74
CA LYS A 78 2.41 3.79 17.14
C LYS A 78 1.78 5.16 17.37
N HIS A 79 1.98 6.09 16.43
CA HIS A 79 1.36 7.42 16.52
C HIS A 79 -0.16 7.31 16.54
N GLU A 80 -0.72 6.55 15.63
CA GLU A 80 -2.17 6.33 15.52
C GLU A 80 -2.73 5.63 16.77
N THR A 81 -2.15 4.51 17.17
CA THR A 81 -2.71 3.66 18.23
C THR A 81 -2.35 4.09 19.65
N VAL A 82 -1.13 4.61 19.87
CA VAL A 82 -0.65 4.96 21.22
C VAL A 82 -0.84 6.43 21.53
N LYS A 83 -0.44 7.32 20.61
CA LYS A 83 -0.55 8.76 20.84
C LYS A 83 -1.96 9.30 20.62
N GLN A 84 -2.63 8.86 19.55
CA GLN A 84 -4.00 9.29 19.26
C GLN A 84 -5.05 8.39 19.90
N GLY A 85 -4.67 7.20 20.38
CA GLY A 85 -5.58 6.28 21.05
C GLY A 85 -6.57 5.59 20.11
N ILE A 86 -6.37 5.67 18.79
CA ILE A 86 -7.27 5.11 17.78
C ILE A 86 -7.18 3.58 17.81
N ALA A 87 -8.31 2.94 18.04
CA ALA A 87 -8.42 1.49 18.08
C ALA A 87 -9.33 0.92 17.00
N VAL A 88 -10.30 1.71 16.54
CA VAL A 88 -11.30 1.29 15.56
C VAL A 88 -11.57 2.40 14.57
N HIS A 89 -11.64 2.05 13.29
CA HIS A 89 -12.12 2.91 12.22
C HIS A 89 -13.53 2.47 11.83
N LYS A 90 -14.49 3.38 11.85
CA LYS A 90 -15.80 3.17 11.24
C LYS A 90 -15.82 3.95 9.94
N ILE A 91 -15.97 3.24 8.84
CA ILE A 91 -15.85 3.78 7.51
C ILE A 91 -17.22 3.69 6.85
N HIS A 92 -17.77 4.86 6.53
CA HIS A 92 -19.02 5.01 5.81
C HIS A 92 -18.75 5.40 4.36
N PHE A 93 -19.16 4.57 3.41
CA PHE A 93 -19.09 4.88 1.98
C PHE A 93 -20.40 5.55 1.55
N GLY A 94 -20.36 6.87 1.35
CA GLY A 94 -21.44 7.67 0.78
C GLY A 94 -21.38 7.71 -0.75
N GLU A 95 -22.23 8.49 -1.40
CA GLU A 95 -22.24 8.63 -2.87
C GLU A 95 -21.05 9.43 -3.41
N GLU A 96 -20.66 10.51 -2.73
CA GLU A 96 -19.61 11.42 -3.19
C GLU A 96 -18.29 11.29 -2.45
N ALA A 97 -18.34 10.85 -1.18
CA ALA A 97 -17.19 10.77 -0.31
C ALA A 97 -17.26 9.61 0.68
N MET A 98 -16.10 9.20 1.14
CA MET A 98 -15.91 8.24 2.21
C MET A 98 -15.68 8.99 3.52
N ARG A 99 -16.53 8.76 4.53
CA ARG A 99 -16.36 9.30 5.89
C ARG A 99 -15.73 8.26 6.79
N VAL A 100 -14.75 8.69 7.56
CA VAL A 100 -14.01 7.82 8.47
C VAL A 100 -14.05 8.39 9.87
N GLY A 101 -14.75 7.70 10.76
CA GLY A 101 -14.73 7.99 12.20
C GLY A 101 -13.65 7.16 12.88
N PHE A 102 -12.78 7.83 13.63
CA PHE A 102 -11.72 7.23 14.42
C PHE A 102 -12.16 7.13 15.88
N TYR A 103 -12.17 5.91 16.40
CA TYR A 103 -12.71 5.63 17.73
C TYR A 103 -11.65 5.08 18.67
N SER A 104 -11.75 5.46 19.94
CA SER A 104 -10.94 4.92 21.03
C SER A 104 -11.31 3.46 21.33
N LYS A 105 -10.54 2.82 22.21
CA LYS A 105 -10.87 1.49 22.75
C LYS A 105 -12.18 1.49 23.56
N THR A 106 -12.54 2.64 24.14
CA THR A 106 -13.79 2.83 24.91
C THR A 106 -15.00 3.11 24.01
N GLY A 107 -14.79 3.25 22.70
CA GLY A 107 -15.85 3.55 21.75
C GLY A 107 -16.16 5.04 21.58
N GLU A 108 -15.36 5.91 22.14
CA GLU A 108 -15.47 7.36 22.00
C GLU A 108 -14.97 7.80 20.63
N LEU A 109 -15.70 8.68 19.96
CA LEU A 109 -15.28 9.29 18.69
C LEU A 109 -14.17 10.32 18.97
N LEU A 110 -12.99 10.08 18.44
CA LEU A 110 -11.82 10.94 18.59
C LEU A 110 -11.69 11.96 17.46
N LEU A 111 -11.96 11.52 16.23
CA LEU A 111 -11.84 12.32 15.03
C LEU A 111 -12.77 11.77 13.95
N GLU A 112 -13.29 12.65 13.11
CA GLU A 112 -14.02 12.27 11.90
C GLU A 112 -13.41 13.01 10.71
N GLU A 113 -13.13 12.29 9.63
CA GLU A 113 -12.56 12.84 8.41
C GLU A 113 -13.37 12.40 7.20
N GLU A 114 -13.43 13.27 6.20
CA GLU A 114 -14.10 13.00 4.94
C GLU A 114 -13.10 12.98 3.78
N TYR A 115 -13.15 11.92 2.99
CA TYR A 115 -12.28 11.70 1.84
C TYR A 115 -13.10 11.67 0.55
N ASP A 116 -13.01 12.72 -0.23
CA ASP A 116 -13.57 12.76 -1.59
C ASP A 116 -12.94 11.66 -2.46
N TYR A 117 -13.77 10.92 -3.18
CA TYR A 117 -13.30 9.87 -4.10
C TYR A 117 -12.32 10.37 -5.16
N LYS A 118 -12.41 11.65 -5.54
CA LYS A 118 -11.45 12.28 -6.47
C LYS A 118 -10.03 12.36 -5.89
N LYS A 119 -9.91 12.51 -4.57
CA LYS A 119 -8.63 12.60 -3.86
C LYS A 119 -8.00 11.25 -3.54
N ILE A 120 -8.73 10.14 -3.69
CA ILE A 120 -8.16 8.81 -3.55
C ILE A 120 -7.11 8.59 -4.63
N GLU A 121 -5.87 8.29 -4.23
CA GLU A 121 -4.74 8.12 -5.15
C GLU A 121 -4.77 6.77 -5.86
N ALA A 122 -5.03 5.70 -5.10
CA ALA A 122 -5.01 4.36 -5.63
C ALA A 122 -5.83 3.37 -4.79
N VAL A 123 -6.33 2.33 -5.46
CA VAL A 123 -6.98 1.19 -4.82
C VAL A 123 -6.33 -0.10 -5.28
N ALA A 124 -5.96 -0.95 -4.33
CA ALA A 124 -5.43 -2.28 -4.61
C ALA A 124 -6.46 -3.34 -4.24
N VAL A 125 -7.09 -3.94 -5.24
CA VAL A 125 -8.02 -5.05 -5.05
C VAL A 125 -7.29 -6.37 -5.31
N LYS A 126 -7.37 -7.31 -4.37
CA LYS A 126 -6.84 -8.67 -4.46
C LYS A 126 -7.88 -9.66 -3.93
N LYS A 127 -7.63 -10.97 -4.15
CA LYS A 127 -8.54 -12.04 -3.73
C LYS A 127 -8.92 -11.97 -2.24
N ASN A 128 -7.99 -11.53 -1.38
CA ASN A 128 -8.15 -11.60 0.08
C ASN A 128 -8.15 -10.24 0.79
N PHE A 129 -7.93 -9.14 0.05
CA PHE A 129 -7.89 -7.80 0.64
C PHE A 129 -8.19 -6.70 -0.37
N VAL A 130 -8.68 -5.58 0.15
CA VAL A 130 -8.76 -4.29 -0.53
C VAL A 130 -7.98 -3.28 0.29
N PHE A 131 -7.09 -2.53 -0.36
CA PHE A 131 -6.38 -1.40 0.22
C PHE A 131 -6.73 -0.13 -0.54
N ILE A 132 -7.12 0.91 0.18
CA ILE A 132 -7.47 2.23 -0.36
C ILE A 132 -6.41 3.22 0.14
N TYR A 133 -5.78 3.94 -0.77
CA TYR A 133 -4.75 4.93 -0.47
C TYR A 133 -5.30 6.31 -0.79
N ALA A 134 -5.51 7.11 0.25
CA ALA A 134 -5.94 8.50 0.14
C ALA A 134 -4.76 9.48 0.18
N GLY A 135 -3.53 8.98 0.34
CA GLY A 135 -2.28 9.71 0.34
C GLY A 135 -1.11 8.82 0.74
N VAL A 136 0.09 9.37 0.77
CA VAL A 136 1.33 8.62 1.05
C VAL A 136 1.32 7.92 2.42
N ALA A 137 0.68 8.53 3.41
CA ALA A 137 0.60 8.02 4.79
C ALA A 137 -0.82 7.65 5.21
N ILE A 138 -1.82 7.91 4.38
CA ILE A 138 -3.24 7.70 4.69
C ILE A 138 -3.74 6.54 3.87
N PHE A 139 -4.05 5.44 4.54
CA PHE A 139 -4.56 4.25 3.88
C PHE A 139 -5.55 3.49 4.76
N PHE A 140 -6.50 2.84 4.09
CA PHE A 140 -7.51 1.99 4.72
C PHE A 140 -7.39 0.58 4.15
N TYR A 141 -7.64 -0.42 5.01
CA TYR A 141 -7.45 -1.83 4.65
C TYR A 141 -8.62 -2.68 5.07
N PHE A 142 -9.05 -3.51 4.15
CA PHE A 142 -10.17 -4.43 4.33
C PHE A 142 -9.70 -5.84 3.98
N PHE A 143 -9.76 -6.73 4.95
CA PHE A 143 -9.43 -8.14 4.72
C PHE A 143 -10.70 -8.95 4.64
N ARG A 144 -10.83 -9.74 3.57
CA ARG A 144 -11.99 -10.60 3.30
C ARG A 144 -12.38 -11.46 4.49
N LYS A 145 -11.39 -12.00 5.21
CA LYS A 145 -11.61 -12.82 6.42
C LYS A 145 -12.22 -12.05 7.60
N LYS A 146 -12.10 -10.71 7.63
CA LYS A 146 -12.56 -9.87 8.73
C LYS A 146 -13.94 -9.25 8.48
N ILE A 147 -14.26 -8.97 7.23
CA ILE A 147 -15.52 -8.31 6.87
C ILE A 147 -16.55 -9.27 6.26
N GLY A 148 -16.16 -10.49 5.92
CA GLY A 148 -17.05 -11.46 5.27
C GLY A 148 -17.00 -11.44 3.75
N ASP A 149 -17.49 -12.50 3.13
CA ASP A 149 -17.40 -12.69 1.67
C ASP A 149 -18.38 -11.79 0.92
N THR A 150 -19.57 -11.61 1.48
CA THR A 150 -20.64 -10.80 0.88
C THR A 150 -20.28 -9.33 0.90
N GLU A 151 -19.95 -8.81 2.08
CA GLU A 151 -19.55 -7.41 2.26
C GLU A 151 -18.28 -7.08 1.49
N PHE A 152 -17.37 -8.07 1.35
CA PHE A 152 -16.15 -7.88 0.55
C PHE A 152 -16.46 -7.72 -0.95
N ALA A 153 -17.42 -8.50 -1.47
CA ALA A 153 -17.86 -8.38 -2.86
C ALA A 153 -18.58 -7.05 -3.10
N GLU A 154 -19.49 -6.69 -2.21
CA GLU A 154 -20.23 -5.41 -2.27
C GLU A 154 -19.29 -4.21 -2.24
N LEU A 155 -18.25 -4.25 -1.37
CA LEU A 155 -17.23 -3.20 -1.32
C LEU A 155 -16.50 -3.04 -2.67
N ILE A 156 -16.13 -4.16 -3.29
CA ILE A 156 -15.44 -4.12 -4.59
C ILE A 156 -16.34 -3.53 -5.67
N ASP A 157 -17.58 -3.94 -5.73
CA ASP A 157 -18.54 -3.46 -6.72
C ASP A 157 -18.87 -1.99 -6.49
N PHE A 158 -19.01 -1.57 -5.24
CA PHE A 158 -19.16 -0.16 -4.89
C PHE A 158 -17.97 0.68 -5.38
N LEU A 159 -16.74 0.26 -5.04
CA LEU A 159 -15.53 0.99 -5.44
C LEU A 159 -15.39 1.07 -6.98
N ARG A 160 -15.78 0.03 -7.70
CA ARG A 160 -15.76 0.03 -9.18
C ARG A 160 -16.73 1.04 -9.79
N ASN A 161 -17.87 1.23 -9.15
CA ASN A 161 -18.91 2.14 -9.65
C ASN A 161 -18.61 3.59 -9.33
N HIS A 162 -17.87 3.88 -8.24
CA HIS A 162 -17.63 5.25 -7.77
C HIS A 162 -16.22 5.77 -8.05
N LEU A 163 -15.26 4.89 -8.37
CA LEU A 163 -13.89 5.28 -8.64
C LEU A 163 -13.51 5.07 -10.10
N GLU A 164 -12.74 6.01 -10.64
CA GLU A 164 -12.18 5.89 -11.98
C GLU A 164 -11.29 4.64 -12.10
N GLN A 165 -11.38 3.96 -13.23
CA GLN A 165 -10.60 2.76 -13.51
C GLN A 165 -9.08 3.00 -13.43
N SER A 166 -8.62 4.22 -13.64
CA SER A 166 -7.23 4.66 -13.50
C SER A 166 -6.69 4.45 -12.08
N LYS A 167 -7.54 4.59 -11.05
CA LYS A 167 -7.15 4.47 -9.63
C LYS A 167 -6.90 3.03 -9.19
N PHE A 168 -7.47 2.06 -9.89
CA PHE A 168 -7.19 0.62 -9.70
C PHE A 168 -5.87 0.18 -10.34
N ARG A 169 -5.29 1.04 -11.14
CA ARG A 169 -3.96 0.84 -11.70
C ARG A 169 -2.99 1.68 -10.88
N PHE A 170 -2.37 1.11 -9.86
CA PHE A 170 -1.10 1.69 -9.41
C PHE A 170 -0.30 2.00 -10.66
N LYS A 171 0.12 3.27 -10.85
CA LYS A 171 0.92 3.69 -12.01
C LYS A 171 2.00 2.64 -12.23
N GLN A 172 1.76 1.72 -13.16
CA GLN A 172 2.79 0.81 -13.58
C GLN A 172 3.78 1.71 -14.30
N VAL A 173 4.86 2.06 -13.64
CA VAL A 173 6.07 2.50 -14.35
C VAL A 173 6.22 1.49 -15.48
N LYS A 174 6.19 1.96 -16.74
CA LYS A 174 6.21 1.13 -17.93
C LYS A 174 7.22 0.01 -17.72
N ARG A 175 6.75 -1.23 -17.58
CA ARG A 175 7.63 -2.38 -17.36
C ARG A 175 8.51 -2.51 -18.57
N MET A 176 9.80 -2.55 -18.40
CA MET A 176 10.76 -2.79 -19.48
C MET A 176 10.52 -4.14 -20.18
N PHE A 177 9.88 -5.08 -19.49
CA PHE A 177 9.47 -6.37 -20.00
C PHE A 177 7.97 -6.52 -19.86
N PRO A 178 7.20 -6.63 -20.94
CA PRO A 178 5.76 -6.85 -20.90
C PRO A 178 5.50 -8.29 -20.45
N LYS A 179 5.51 -8.59 -19.16
CA LYS A 179 4.84 -9.80 -18.71
C LYS A 179 3.34 -9.58 -18.83
N LYS A 180 2.80 -10.11 -19.93
CA LYS A 180 1.38 -10.33 -20.14
C LYS A 180 0.82 -11.19 -18.99
N LYS A 181 0.41 -10.56 -17.92
CA LYS A 181 -0.74 -10.98 -17.14
C LYS A 181 -1.47 -9.71 -16.81
N LYS A 182 -2.41 -9.35 -17.67
CA LYS A 182 -3.53 -8.50 -17.28
C LYS A 182 -4.03 -9.10 -15.99
N ILE A 183 -3.96 -8.34 -14.90
CA ILE A 183 -4.83 -8.60 -13.76
C ILE A 183 -6.18 -8.13 -14.29
N THR A 184 -6.83 -8.99 -15.03
CA THR A 184 -8.24 -8.86 -15.35
C THR A 184 -8.96 -9.16 -14.06
N PHE A 185 -9.86 -8.28 -13.68
CA PHE A 185 -10.77 -8.45 -12.55
C PHE A 185 -11.71 -9.66 -12.74
N ASP A 186 -11.65 -10.31 -13.91
CA ASP A 186 -12.48 -11.43 -14.35
C ASP A 186 -12.30 -12.72 -13.54
N ASN A 187 -11.28 -12.78 -12.64
CA ASN A 187 -11.03 -13.92 -11.78
C ASN A 187 -11.58 -13.77 -10.35
N ILE A 188 -12.38 -12.74 -10.09
CA ILE A 188 -13.16 -12.66 -8.86
C ILE A 188 -14.49 -13.37 -9.16
N PRO A 189 -14.82 -14.46 -8.46
CA PRO A 189 -16.07 -15.17 -8.72
C PRO A 189 -17.24 -14.22 -8.44
N THR A 190 -17.85 -13.67 -9.49
CA THR A 190 -19.20 -13.12 -9.41
C THR A 190 -20.12 -14.28 -9.12
N LYS A 191 -20.85 -14.23 -8.00
CA LYS A 191 -21.97 -15.14 -7.76
C LYS A 191 -22.89 -15.03 -8.98
N LYS A 192 -23.01 -16.12 -9.75
CA LYS A 192 -24.16 -16.31 -10.63
C LYS A 192 -25.39 -16.34 -9.74
N GLN A 193 -26.31 -15.44 -10.02
CA GLN A 193 -27.69 -15.54 -9.55
C GLN A 193 -28.32 -16.82 -10.07
#